data_d4172381bd24a6fb7d8bae2135b8d2b4
#
_entry.id   d4172381bd24a6fb7d8bae2135b8d2b4
#
_cell.length_a   1.000
_cell.length_b   1.000
_cell.length_c   1.000
_cell.angle_alpha   90.00
_cell.angle_beta   90.00
_cell.angle_gamma   90.00
#
_symmetry.space_group_name_H-M   'P 1'
#
loop_
_entity.id
_entity.type
_entity.pdbx_description
1 polymer ?
#
loop_
_entity_poly.entity_id
_entity_poly.type
_entity_poly.pdbx_seq_one_letter_code
_entity_poly.pdbx_strand_id
1 'polypeptide(L)' 'MSDVAERVKKIVVEHLNVDAEKVNDAASFIEDLGADSLDTVELVMAFEEEFGVEIPDDAAESIVTVGDATKFIEKAQN' A
#
# COMPACT_ATOMS: atom_id res chain seq x y z
N MET A 1 7.72 -15.67 -4.84
CA MET A 1 6.43 -14.99 -4.81
C MET A 1 6.14 -14.51 -3.43
N SER A 2 5.67 -13.31 -3.35
CA SER A 2 5.50 -12.64 -2.06
C SER A 2 4.03 -12.59 -1.69
N ASP A 3 3.67 -13.21 -0.57
CA ASP A 3 2.33 -13.06 0.00
C ASP A 3 2.07 -11.61 0.36
N VAL A 4 3.12 -10.87 0.69
CA VAL A 4 3.02 -9.46 1.02
C VAL A 4 2.43 -8.68 -0.16
N ALA A 5 2.95 -8.91 -1.37
CA ALA A 5 2.47 -8.20 -2.55
C ALA A 5 0.98 -8.46 -2.79
N GLU A 6 0.55 -9.70 -2.66
CA GLU A 6 -0.85 -10.06 -2.87
C GLU A 6 -1.75 -9.45 -1.81
N ARG A 7 -1.30 -9.46 -0.55
CA ARG A 7 -2.07 -8.88 0.55
C ARG A 7 -2.16 -7.37 0.43
N VAL A 8 -1.09 -6.72 0.00
CA VAL A 8 -1.09 -5.28 -0.25
C VAL A 8 -2.11 -4.94 -1.32
N LYS A 9 -2.10 -5.67 -2.44
CA LYS A 9 -3.04 -5.43 -3.52
C LYS A 9 -4.49 -5.61 -3.06
N LYS A 10 -4.75 -6.63 -2.28
CA LYS A 10 -6.09 -6.88 -1.77
C LYS A 10 -6.58 -5.72 -0.90
N ILE A 11 -5.72 -5.22 -0.03
CA ILE A 11 -6.07 -4.09 0.83
C ILE A 11 -6.38 -2.86 0.00
N VAL A 12 -5.55 -2.59 -1.01
CA VAL A 12 -5.74 -1.43 -1.88
C VAL A 12 -7.06 -1.52 -2.63
N VAL A 13 -7.36 -2.69 -3.19
CA VAL A 13 -8.63 -2.92 -3.91
C VAL A 13 -9.82 -2.63 -3.00
N GLU A 14 -9.77 -3.13 -1.78
CA GLU A 14 -10.88 -2.96 -0.85
C GLU A 14 -11.05 -1.52 -0.38
N HIS A 15 -9.95 -0.85 -0.08
CA HIS A 15 -10.01 0.53 0.43
C HIS A 15 -10.34 1.56 -0.64
N LEU A 16 -9.79 1.39 -1.84
CA LEU A 16 -9.99 2.36 -2.91
C LEU A 16 -11.09 1.96 -3.87
N ASN A 17 -11.62 0.75 -3.73
CA ASN A 17 -12.70 0.24 -4.59
C ASN A 17 -12.31 0.31 -6.06
N VAL A 18 -11.12 -0.17 -6.38
CA VAL A 18 -10.59 -0.20 -7.74
C VAL A 18 -10.42 -1.64 -8.21
N ASP A 19 -10.30 -1.82 -9.52
CA ASP A 19 -10.09 -3.15 -10.09
C ASP A 19 -8.69 -3.66 -9.76
N ALA A 20 -8.60 -4.94 -9.42
CA ALA A 20 -7.32 -5.57 -9.11
C ALA A 20 -6.34 -5.46 -10.27
N GLU A 21 -6.84 -5.44 -11.49
CA GLU A 21 -5.99 -5.33 -12.68
C GLU A 21 -5.25 -4.00 -12.75
N LYS A 22 -5.79 -2.97 -12.13
CA LYS A 22 -5.17 -1.65 -12.09
C LYS A 22 -4.14 -1.52 -10.98
N VAL A 23 -4.16 -2.44 -10.03
CA VAL A 23 -3.27 -2.39 -8.88
C VAL A 23 -2.01 -3.20 -9.19
N ASN A 24 -1.04 -2.54 -9.81
CA ASN A 24 0.25 -3.16 -10.12
C ASN A 24 1.35 -2.38 -9.40
N ASP A 25 2.57 -2.93 -9.41
CA ASP A 25 3.67 -2.35 -8.64
C ASP A 25 3.98 -0.90 -9.04
N ALA A 26 3.78 -0.55 -10.28
CA ALA A 26 4.06 0.80 -10.77
C ALA A 26 2.91 1.77 -10.54
N ALA A 27 1.75 1.29 -10.11
CA ALA A 27 0.57 2.14 -9.92
C ALA A 27 0.77 3.09 -8.75
N SER A 28 0.58 4.39 -9.00
CA SER A 28 0.60 5.40 -7.94
C SER A 28 -0.75 5.43 -7.25
N PHE A 29 -0.75 5.46 -5.94
CA PHE A 29 -2.01 5.53 -5.19
C PHE A 29 -2.85 6.74 -5.56
N ILE A 30 -2.21 7.87 -5.71
CA ILE A 30 -2.91 9.13 -6.00
C ILE A 30 -3.17 9.31 -7.49
N GLU A 31 -2.13 9.17 -8.31
CA GLU A 31 -2.25 9.46 -9.74
C GLU A 31 -2.98 8.39 -10.53
N ASP A 32 -2.71 7.12 -10.22
CA ASP A 32 -3.28 6.00 -10.98
C ASP A 32 -4.55 5.45 -10.36
N LEU A 33 -4.61 5.42 -9.04
CA LEU A 33 -5.72 4.80 -8.32
C LEU A 33 -6.70 5.82 -7.73
N GLY A 34 -6.39 7.10 -7.85
CA GLY A 34 -7.30 8.15 -7.44
C GLY A 34 -7.47 8.34 -5.94
N ALA A 35 -6.50 7.90 -5.15
CA ALA A 35 -6.55 8.10 -3.71
C ALA A 35 -6.26 9.56 -3.36
N ASP A 36 -6.94 10.09 -2.36
CA ASP A 36 -6.58 11.40 -1.83
C ASP A 36 -5.70 11.21 -0.59
N SER A 37 -5.31 12.32 0.05
CA SER A 37 -4.40 12.25 1.18
C SER A 37 -4.99 11.48 2.37
N LEU A 38 -6.30 11.54 2.55
CA LEU A 38 -6.96 10.80 3.61
C LEU A 38 -6.95 9.30 3.32
N ASP A 39 -7.18 8.95 2.06
CA ASP A 39 -7.14 7.54 1.65
C ASP A 39 -5.75 6.93 1.86
N THR A 40 -4.69 7.68 1.58
CA THR A 40 -3.34 7.17 1.78
C THR A 40 -3.03 6.94 3.25
N VAL A 41 -3.51 7.81 4.13
CA VAL A 41 -3.37 7.62 5.58
C VAL A 41 -4.08 6.35 6.02
N GLU A 42 -5.29 6.14 5.54
CA GLU A 42 -6.07 4.95 5.88
C GLU A 42 -5.41 3.67 5.36
N LEU A 43 -4.84 3.72 4.16
CA LEU A 43 -4.11 2.59 3.61
C LEU A 43 -2.90 2.23 4.46
N VAL A 44 -2.14 3.24 4.89
CA VAL A 44 -0.98 3.02 5.74
C VAL A 44 -1.40 2.33 7.04
N MET A 45 -2.46 2.80 7.65
CA MET A 45 -2.99 2.19 8.88
C MET A 45 -3.43 0.76 8.66
N ALA A 46 -4.08 0.50 7.53
CA ALA A 46 -4.52 -0.85 7.20
C ALA A 46 -3.33 -1.80 7.00
N PHE A 47 -2.27 -1.31 6.37
CA PHE A 47 -1.05 -2.10 6.21
C PHE A 47 -0.40 -2.41 7.55
N GLU A 48 -0.36 -1.43 8.43
CA GLU A 48 0.20 -1.63 9.76
C GLU A 48 -0.54 -2.73 10.53
N GLU A 49 -1.86 -2.71 10.47
CA GLU A 49 -2.68 -3.70 11.16
C GLU A 49 -2.56 -5.09 10.52
N GLU A 50 -2.56 -5.12 9.19
CA GLU A 50 -2.53 -6.39 8.47
C GLU A 50 -1.21 -7.14 8.67
N PHE A 51 -0.10 -6.41 8.68
CA PHE A 51 1.23 -7.02 8.70
C PHE A 51 1.91 -6.92 10.06
N GLY A 52 1.31 -6.22 11.01
CA GLY A 52 1.90 -6.04 12.33
C GLY A 52 3.20 -5.25 12.28
N VAL A 53 3.29 -4.26 11.41
CA VAL A 53 4.48 -3.42 11.25
C VAL A 53 4.13 -1.98 11.59
N GLU A 54 5.16 -1.19 11.86
CA GLU A 54 5.01 0.23 12.14
C GLU A 54 5.56 1.04 10.96
N ILE A 55 4.74 1.93 10.43
CA ILE A 55 5.14 2.78 9.30
C ILE A 55 5.14 4.24 9.79
N PRO A 56 6.32 4.81 10.08
CA PRO A 56 6.40 6.21 10.52
C PRO A 56 5.91 7.16 9.41
N ASP A 57 5.49 8.33 9.80
CA ASP A 57 4.96 9.33 8.86
C ASP A 57 5.94 9.67 7.76
N ASP A 58 7.21 9.82 8.07
CA ASP A 58 8.22 10.13 7.06
C ASP A 58 8.43 9.00 6.08
N ALA A 59 8.33 7.76 6.53
CA ALA A 59 8.38 6.60 5.63
C ALA A 59 7.13 6.53 4.77
N ALA A 60 5.97 6.83 5.34
CA ALA A 60 4.71 6.83 4.60
C ALA A 60 4.74 7.84 3.45
N GLU A 61 5.40 8.97 3.64
CA GLU A 61 5.52 9.99 2.60
C GLU A 61 6.29 9.48 1.37
N SER A 62 7.21 8.55 1.56
CA SER A 62 7.98 8.00 0.44
C SER A 62 7.28 6.82 -0.22
N ILE A 63 6.17 6.36 0.33
CA ILE A 63 5.37 5.28 -0.27
C ILE A 63 4.40 5.91 -1.26
N VAL A 64 4.80 5.95 -2.53
CA VAL A 64 4.02 6.58 -3.58
C VAL A 64 3.28 5.55 -4.42
N THR A 65 3.90 4.40 -4.67
CA THR A 65 3.33 3.34 -5.49
C THR A 65 3.03 2.09 -4.68
N VAL A 66 2.26 1.20 -5.27
CA VAL A 66 1.95 -0.11 -4.66
C VAL A 66 3.25 -0.88 -4.39
N GLY A 67 4.18 -0.85 -5.34
CA GLY A 67 5.48 -1.50 -5.18
C GLY A 67 6.29 -0.94 -4.03
N ASP A 68 6.24 0.38 -3.83
CA ASP A 68 6.92 1.01 -2.71
C ASP A 68 6.39 0.48 -1.38
N ALA A 69 5.07 0.36 -1.26
CA ALA A 69 4.44 -0.17 -0.06
C ALA A 69 4.87 -1.62 0.19
N THR A 70 4.84 -2.43 -0.85
CA THR A 70 5.23 -3.83 -0.76
C THR A 70 6.68 -3.97 -0.27
N LYS A 71 7.58 -3.22 -0.88
CA LYS A 71 9.00 -3.27 -0.51
C LYS A 71 9.23 -2.83 0.94
N PHE A 72 8.55 -1.78 1.35
CA PHE A 72 8.69 -1.30 2.72
C PHE A 72 8.25 -2.37 3.72
N ILE A 73 7.10 -2.97 3.47
CA ILE A 73 6.54 -3.97 4.36
C ILE A 73 7.44 -5.21 4.42
N GLU A 74 7.91 -5.68 3.27
CA GLU A 74 8.81 -6.82 3.22
C GLU A 74 10.07 -6.58 4.05
N LYS A 75 10.61 -5.39 3.94
CA LYS A 75 11.79 -5.01 4.69
C LYS A 75 11.52 -4.91 6.19
N ALA A 76 10.35 -4.39 6.54
CA ALA A 76 9.97 -4.23 7.94
C ALA A 76 9.73 -5.57 8.64
N GLN A 77 9.32 -6.58 7.89
CA GLN A 77 9.07 -7.91 8.44
C GLN A 77 10.33 -8.76 8.60
N ASN A 78 11.40 -8.38 7.98
CA ASN A 78 12.65 -9.15 8.06
C ASN A 78 13.41 -8.87 9.35
#